data_36ef6c35848f93ae830f9e86fa77aa1a
#
_entry.id   36ef6c35848f93ae830f9e86fa77aa1a
#
_cell.length_a   1.000
_cell.length_b   1.000
_cell.length_c   1.000
_cell.angle_alpha   90.00
_cell.angle_beta   90.00
_cell.angle_gamma   90.00
#
_symmetry.space_group_name_H-M   'P 1'
#
loop_
_entity.id
_entity.type
_entity.pdbx_description
1 polymer ?
#
loop_
_entity_poly.entity_id
_entity_poly.type
_entity_poly.pdbx_seq_one_letter_code
_entity_poly.pdbx_strand_id
1 'polypeptide(L)'
;TIPVNNADWILIDTETTGFHKPIYVVEIGAQRMRGWEPDGPPFHKLLNQNTDIPPEVSRVHGYTREILERDGEPAIDVYKSFSDYVGKLPIVAYNLKYDLNDVLIPEWDRLGVSHIGVEGFCALKLTQRLLDPVAAGNHKLQTLRQFYRLPERGAHTAMGDVETVIDLIATVLRPIAEDRGLKTWEDIFEFTKEAYYPTRIAFGKFKGRDYRDALNDSEFESWLSWLASSSNERSSLMGAWYISNLTKLKEQQTLNASKQGKAQATD
;
A
#
# COMPACT_ATOMS: atom_id res chain seq x y z
N THR A 1 9.55 -16.38 -15.06
CA THR A 1 9.01 -15.00 -15.20
C THR A 1 7.65 -15.02 -15.88
N ILE A 2 6.64 -14.53 -15.17
CA ILE A 2 5.27 -14.51 -15.66
C ILE A 2 4.93 -13.10 -16.14
N PRO A 3 4.56 -12.91 -17.43
CA PRO A 3 4.04 -11.60 -17.86
C PRO A 3 2.86 -11.18 -17.01
N VAL A 4 2.76 -9.88 -16.63
CA VAL A 4 1.69 -9.40 -15.77
C VAL A 4 0.33 -9.79 -16.29
N ASN A 5 0.09 -9.64 -17.59
CA ASN A 5 -1.20 -9.96 -18.21
C ASN A 5 -1.62 -11.43 -18.06
N ASN A 6 -0.70 -12.32 -17.74
CA ASN A 6 -0.95 -13.76 -17.55
C ASN A 6 -0.88 -14.19 -16.08
N ALA A 7 -0.59 -13.26 -15.17
CA ALA A 7 -0.47 -13.57 -13.77
C ALA A 7 -1.84 -13.74 -13.10
N ASP A 8 -2.00 -14.82 -12.36
CA ASP A 8 -3.18 -15.06 -11.53
C ASP A 8 -2.88 -14.66 -10.09
N TRP A 9 -3.73 -13.86 -9.50
CA TRP A 9 -3.58 -13.35 -8.14
C TRP A 9 -4.94 -12.98 -7.55
N ILE A 10 -4.97 -12.61 -6.29
CA ILE A 10 -6.22 -12.25 -5.61
C ILE A 10 -6.05 -10.91 -4.90
N LEU A 11 -7.01 -10.02 -5.13
CA LEU A 11 -7.14 -8.77 -4.42
C LEU A 11 -8.15 -8.92 -3.29
N ILE A 12 -7.76 -8.53 -2.09
CA ILE A 12 -8.60 -8.64 -0.90
C ILE A 12 -8.74 -7.30 -0.20
N ASP A 13 -9.81 -7.18 0.57
CA ASP A 13 -10.00 -6.16 1.59
C ASP A 13 -10.76 -6.75 2.76
N THR A 14 -10.46 -6.27 3.96
CA THR A 14 -11.16 -6.68 5.18
C THR A 14 -11.70 -5.48 5.93
N GLU A 15 -12.86 -5.64 6.54
CA GLU A 15 -13.34 -4.75 7.59
C GLU A 15 -13.25 -5.51 8.92
N THR A 16 -12.82 -4.81 9.96
CA THR A 16 -12.40 -5.43 11.23
C THR A 16 -12.94 -4.69 12.44
N THR A 17 -12.61 -5.22 13.62
CA THR A 17 -12.85 -4.54 14.90
C THR A 17 -11.83 -3.43 15.21
N GLY A 18 -10.88 -3.14 14.32
CA GLY A 18 -9.90 -2.07 14.46
C GLY A 18 -8.46 -2.58 14.55
N PHE A 19 -7.63 -1.87 15.33
CA PHE A 19 -6.18 -2.14 15.42
C PHE A 19 -5.76 -2.85 16.71
N HIS A 20 -6.64 -2.95 17.70
CA HIS A 20 -6.33 -3.61 18.96
C HIS A 20 -6.41 -5.12 18.84
N LYS A 21 -5.32 -5.79 19.13
CA LYS A 21 -5.24 -7.26 19.13
C LYS A 21 -5.97 -7.85 20.34
N PRO A 22 -6.73 -8.95 20.15
CA PRO A 22 -6.91 -9.67 18.90
C PRO A 22 -7.85 -8.92 17.95
N ILE A 23 -7.46 -8.82 16.68
CA ILE A 23 -8.27 -8.20 15.64
C ILE A 23 -9.22 -9.26 15.07
N TYR A 24 -10.52 -8.94 15.02
CA TYR A 24 -11.54 -9.82 14.45
C TYR A 24 -12.04 -9.24 13.13
N VAL A 25 -12.06 -10.07 12.09
CA VAL A 25 -12.65 -9.70 10.81
C VAL A 25 -14.18 -9.76 10.92
N VAL A 26 -14.83 -8.74 10.38
CA VAL A 26 -16.30 -8.66 10.30
C VAL A 26 -16.79 -8.78 8.87
N GLU A 27 -15.97 -8.45 7.90
CA GLU A 27 -16.28 -8.57 6.46
C GLU A 27 -15.02 -8.90 5.67
N ILE A 28 -15.14 -9.84 4.72
CA ILE A 28 -14.09 -10.14 3.73
C ILE A 28 -14.67 -9.89 2.34
N GLY A 29 -13.97 -9.09 1.56
CA GLY A 29 -14.18 -8.96 0.14
C GLY A 29 -12.94 -9.41 -0.61
N ALA A 30 -13.12 -10.15 -1.70
CA ALA A 30 -12.01 -10.62 -2.52
C ALA A 30 -12.42 -10.79 -3.97
N GLN A 31 -11.45 -10.61 -4.86
CA GLN A 31 -11.64 -10.79 -6.29
C GLN A 31 -10.40 -11.46 -6.87
N ARG A 32 -10.58 -12.61 -7.53
CA ARG A 32 -9.52 -13.21 -8.34
C ARG A 32 -9.26 -12.32 -9.54
N MET A 33 -7.99 -12.15 -9.84
CA MET A 33 -7.51 -11.32 -10.93
C MET A 33 -6.70 -12.16 -11.90
N ARG A 34 -6.82 -11.84 -13.18
CA ARG A 34 -5.88 -12.29 -14.21
C ARG A 34 -5.28 -11.05 -14.87
N GLY A 35 -3.99 -10.87 -14.70
CA GLY A 35 -3.35 -9.63 -15.09
C GLY A 35 -3.96 -8.44 -14.33
N TRP A 36 -4.45 -7.46 -15.06
CA TRP A 36 -5.04 -6.25 -14.49
C TRP A 36 -6.56 -6.28 -14.39
N GLU A 37 -7.18 -7.42 -14.69
CA GLU A 37 -8.63 -7.52 -14.82
C GLU A 37 -9.23 -8.58 -13.87
N PRO A 38 -10.47 -8.37 -13.40
CA PRO A 38 -11.18 -9.39 -12.64
C PRO A 38 -11.37 -10.67 -13.45
N ASP A 39 -11.23 -11.82 -12.79
CA ASP A 39 -11.43 -13.15 -13.35
C ASP A 39 -12.35 -13.97 -12.45
N GLY A 40 -13.54 -14.23 -12.93
CA GLY A 40 -14.56 -14.99 -12.20
C GLY A 40 -15.34 -14.17 -11.16
N PRO A 41 -16.17 -14.84 -10.37
CA PRO A 41 -17.03 -14.19 -9.39
C PRO A 41 -16.23 -13.70 -8.17
N PRO A 42 -16.67 -12.61 -7.52
CA PRO A 42 -16.07 -12.17 -6.27
C PRO A 42 -16.44 -13.09 -5.10
N PHE A 43 -15.68 -12.97 -4.02
CA PHE A 43 -16.00 -13.54 -2.72
C PHE A 43 -16.40 -12.41 -1.78
N HIS A 44 -17.54 -12.55 -1.13
CA HIS A 44 -18.00 -11.56 -0.14
C HIS A 44 -18.74 -12.27 1.00
N LYS A 45 -18.29 -12.07 2.23
CA LYS A 45 -18.89 -12.64 3.42
C LYS A 45 -18.85 -11.69 4.60
N LEU A 46 -19.92 -11.68 5.38
CA LEU A 46 -19.96 -11.11 6.72
C LEU A 46 -19.71 -12.21 7.75
N LEU A 47 -18.96 -11.90 8.79
CA LEU A 47 -18.58 -12.85 9.82
C LEU A 47 -19.21 -12.48 11.16
N ASN A 48 -19.89 -13.46 11.77
CA ASN A 48 -20.30 -13.38 13.16
C ASN A 48 -19.20 -14.01 14.02
N GLN A 49 -18.50 -13.21 14.80
CA GLN A 49 -17.43 -13.65 15.70
C GLN A 49 -17.80 -13.50 17.18
N ASN A 50 -19.06 -13.19 17.49
CA ASN A 50 -19.56 -12.97 18.85
C ASN A 50 -18.69 -12.01 19.65
N THR A 51 -18.26 -10.94 19.04
CA THR A 51 -17.43 -9.91 19.66
C THR A 51 -18.05 -8.53 19.48
N ASP A 52 -17.80 -7.67 20.46
CA ASP A 52 -18.21 -6.27 20.37
C ASP A 52 -17.30 -5.52 19.38
N ILE A 53 -17.88 -4.52 18.72
CA ILE A 53 -17.17 -3.65 17.81
C ILE A 53 -17.10 -2.27 18.46
N PRO A 54 -15.90 -1.68 18.60
CA PRO A 54 -15.78 -0.33 19.12
C PRO A 54 -16.67 0.65 18.36
N PRO A 55 -17.39 1.56 19.03
CA PRO A 55 -18.30 2.48 18.34
C PRO A 55 -17.66 3.33 17.25
N GLU A 56 -16.42 3.77 17.45
CA GLU A 56 -15.67 4.54 16.48
C GLU A 56 -15.37 3.71 15.21
N VAL A 57 -15.19 2.42 15.33
CA VAL A 57 -14.97 1.50 14.21
C VAL A 57 -16.27 1.21 13.48
N SER A 58 -17.38 0.96 14.22
CA SER A 58 -18.72 0.79 13.64
C SER A 58 -19.16 2.01 12.84
N ARG A 59 -18.77 3.22 13.24
CA ARG A 59 -19.09 4.44 12.49
C ARG A 59 -18.41 4.47 11.12
N VAL A 60 -17.28 3.79 10.96
CA VAL A 60 -16.55 3.73 9.68
C VAL A 60 -17.20 2.76 8.69
N HIS A 61 -17.40 1.51 9.09
CA HIS A 61 -17.92 0.48 8.18
C HIS A 61 -19.42 0.17 8.34
N GLY A 62 -20.04 0.66 9.40
CA GLY A 62 -21.48 0.52 9.61
C GLY A 62 -21.93 -0.81 10.23
N TYR A 63 -21.01 -1.72 10.54
CA TYR A 63 -21.36 -3.00 11.16
C TYR A 63 -21.42 -2.89 12.68
N THR A 64 -22.44 -3.51 13.25
CA THR A 64 -22.62 -3.68 14.69
C THR A 64 -22.69 -5.17 15.02
N ARG A 65 -22.54 -5.52 16.30
CA ARG A 65 -22.70 -6.90 16.74
C ARG A 65 -24.05 -7.48 16.34
N GLU A 66 -25.13 -6.71 16.48
CA GLU A 66 -26.49 -7.11 16.13
C GLU A 66 -26.65 -7.42 14.64
N ILE A 67 -26.06 -6.61 13.77
CA ILE A 67 -26.06 -6.84 12.32
C ILE A 67 -25.34 -8.15 11.99
N LEU A 68 -24.18 -8.38 12.60
CA LEU A 68 -23.37 -9.57 12.33
C LEU A 68 -23.99 -10.84 12.92
N GLU A 69 -24.71 -10.75 14.04
CA GLU A 69 -25.48 -11.87 14.57
C GLU A 69 -26.62 -12.26 13.65
N ARG A 70 -27.26 -11.28 13.01
CA ARG A 70 -28.37 -11.50 12.07
C ARG A 70 -27.89 -11.98 10.69
N ASP A 71 -26.88 -11.32 10.12
CA ASP A 71 -26.50 -11.47 8.71
C ASP A 71 -25.15 -12.18 8.51
N GLY A 72 -24.33 -12.30 9.55
CA GLY A 72 -23.03 -12.94 9.48
C GLY A 72 -23.08 -14.45 9.57
N GLU A 73 -22.06 -15.09 9.02
CA GLU A 73 -21.87 -16.53 9.11
C GLU A 73 -20.78 -16.85 10.15
N PRO A 74 -20.76 -18.08 10.71
CA PRO A 74 -19.68 -18.48 11.62
C PRO A 74 -18.32 -18.30 10.99
N ALA A 75 -17.39 -17.69 11.72
CA ALA A 75 -16.07 -17.35 11.20
C ALA A 75 -15.31 -18.55 10.63
N ILE A 76 -15.36 -19.70 11.31
CA ILE A 76 -14.66 -20.91 10.86
C ILE A 76 -15.16 -21.36 9.47
N ASP A 77 -16.45 -21.27 9.21
CA ASP A 77 -17.03 -21.66 7.91
C ASP A 77 -16.62 -20.67 6.82
N VAL A 78 -16.64 -19.38 7.13
CA VAL A 78 -16.19 -18.34 6.20
C VAL A 78 -14.72 -18.54 5.84
N TYR A 79 -13.85 -18.78 6.83
CA TYR A 79 -12.41 -18.95 6.56
C TYR A 79 -12.11 -20.23 5.78
N LYS A 80 -12.86 -21.30 5.98
CA LYS A 80 -12.75 -22.50 5.14
C LYS A 80 -13.09 -22.19 3.68
N SER A 81 -14.23 -21.54 3.44
CA SER A 81 -14.62 -21.11 2.09
C SER A 81 -13.64 -20.12 1.49
N PHE A 82 -13.12 -19.21 2.28
CA PHE A 82 -12.14 -18.23 1.83
C PHE A 82 -10.81 -18.89 1.46
N SER A 83 -10.33 -19.83 2.26
CA SER A 83 -9.13 -20.60 1.94
C SER A 83 -9.26 -21.35 0.61
N ASP A 84 -10.41 -21.94 0.35
CA ASP A 84 -10.69 -22.58 -0.94
C ASP A 84 -10.70 -21.57 -2.09
N TYR A 85 -11.30 -20.41 -1.88
CA TYR A 85 -11.31 -19.33 -2.89
C TYR A 85 -9.91 -18.80 -3.20
N VAL A 86 -9.09 -18.57 -2.17
CA VAL A 86 -7.70 -18.07 -2.32
C VAL A 86 -6.82 -19.14 -2.98
N GLY A 87 -6.92 -20.39 -2.54
CA GLY A 87 -6.06 -21.47 -3.02
C GLY A 87 -4.58 -21.14 -2.84
N LYS A 88 -3.85 -21.17 -3.94
CA LYS A 88 -2.40 -20.86 -4.00
C LYS A 88 -2.08 -19.49 -4.58
N LEU A 89 -3.11 -18.67 -4.83
CA LEU A 89 -2.92 -17.37 -5.47
C LEU A 89 -2.18 -16.40 -4.55
N PRO A 90 -1.22 -15.62 -5.09
CA PRO A 90 -0.62 -14.52 -4.35
C PRO A 90 -1.68 -13.49 -3.92
N ILE A 91 -1.61 -13.08 -2.67
CA ILE A 91 -2.56 -12.15 -2.04
C ILE A 91 -2.03 -10.73 -2.16
N VAL A 92 -2.88 -9.84 -2.66
CA VAL A 92 -2.63 -8.40 -2.79
C VAL A 92 -3.70 -7.65 -2.00
N ALA A 93 -3.31 -6.58 -1.34
CA ALA A 93 -4.26 -5.68 -0.69
C ALA A 93 -3.71 -4.24 -0.70
N TYR A 94 -4.59 -3.29 -0.50
CA TYR A 94 -4.21 -1.89 -0.26
C TYR A 94 -3.80 -1.74 1.21
N ASN A 95 -2.50 -1.74 1.48
CA ASN A 95 -1.83 -1.96 2.76
C ASN A 95 -1.79 -3.44 3.17
N LEU A 96 -1.12 -4.23 2.36
CA LEU A 96 -1.07 -5.69 2.49
C LEU A 96 -0.61 -6.20 3.87
N LYS A 97 0.35 -5.51 4.50
CA LYS A 97 0.84 -5.90 5.82
C LYS A 97 -0.28 -5.96 6.86
N TYR A 98 -1.20 -5.01 6.83
CA TYR A 98 -2.33 -5.01 7.75
C TYR A 98 -3.27 -6.19 7.46
N ASP A 99 -3.82 -6.28 6.27
CA ASP A 99 -4.83 -7.31 5.94
C ASP A 99 -4.26 -8.72 6.05
N LEU A 100 -3.05 -8.96 5.57
CA LEU A 100 -2.47 -10.31 5.56
C LEU A 100 -1.78 -10.66 6.88
N ASN A 101 -0.81 -9.84 7.32
CA ASN A 101 0.05 -10.19 8.45
C ASN A 101 -0.59 -9.88 9.81
N ASP A 102 -1.28 -8.76 9.93
CA ASP A 102 -1.89 -8.36 11.21
C ASP A 102 -3.28 -8.95 11.41
N VAL A 103 -4.00 -9.29 10.34
CA VAL A 103 -5.40 -9.70 10.39
C VAL A 103 -5.60 -11.16 9.98
N LEU A 104 -5.40 -11.50 8.71
CA LEU A 104 -5.79 -12.82 8.18
C LEU A 104 -4.96 -13.97 8.74
N ILE A 105 -3.64 -13.87 8.76
CA ILE A 105 -2.78 -14.95 9.25
C ILE A 105 -3.08 -15.27 10.72
N PRO A 106 -3.14 -14.29 11.64
CA PRO A 106 -3.54 -14.57 13.03
C PRO A 106 -4.92 -15.20 13.17
N GLU A 107 -5.89 -14.82 12.34
CA GLU A 107 -7.22 -15.41 12.40
C GLU A 107 -7.27 -16.84 11.85
N TRP A 108 -6.58 -17.13 10.75
CA TRP A 108 -6.43 -18.51 10.26
C TRP A 108 -5.81 -19.40 11.34
N ASP A 109 -4.77 -18.92 11.99
CA ASP A 109 -4.10 -19.69 13.06
C ASP A 109 -5.00 -19.90 14.26
N ARG A 110 -5.70 -18.84 14.70
CA ARG A 110 -6.65 -18.91 15.84
C ARG A 110 -7.81 -19.87 15.59
N LEU A 111 -8.32 -19.91 14.38
CA LEU A 111 -9.44 -20.77 13.98
C LEU A 111 -8.99 -22.19 13.57
N GLY A 112 -7.70 -22.43 13.44
CA GLY A 112 -7.17 -23.71 13.02
C GLY A 112 -7.55 -24.08 11.58
N VAL A 113 -7.75 -23.10 10.71
CA VAL A 113 -8.09 -23.32 9.31
C VAL A 113 -6.83 -23.32 8.46
N SER A 114 -6.67 -24.35 7.63
CA SER A 114 -5.50 -24.46 6.75
C SER A 114 -5.54 -23.38 5.65
N HIS A 115 -4.39 -22.77 5.40
CA HIS A 115 -4.19 -21.79 4.33
C HIS A 115 -2.75 -21.88 3.83
N ILE A 116 -2.53 -21.37 2.63
CA ILE A 116 -1.19 -21.28 2.05
C ILE A 116 -0.60 -19.90 2.27
N GLY A 117 -1.42 -18.86 2.19
CA GLY A 117 -1.05 -17.48 2.53
C GLY A 117 0.12 -16.93 1.71
N VAL A 118 0.13 -17.15 0.39
CA VAL A 118 1.21 -16.63 -0.48
C VAL A 118 1.13 -15.11 -0.55
N GLU A 119 2.23 -14.45 -0.20
CA GLU A 119 2.33 -12.99 -0.24
C GLU A 119 2.52 -12.51 -1.67
N GLY A 120 1.64 -11.61 -2.12
CA GLY A 120 1.79 -10.87 -3.37
C GLY A 120 2.40 -9.48 -3.13
N PHE A 121 2.09 -8.53 -4.00
CA PHE A 121 2.55 -7.15 -3.82
C PHE A 121 1.56 -6.34 -2.96
N CYS A 122 2.04 -5.25 -2.37
CA CYS A 122 1.20 -4.27 -1.68
C CYS A 122 0.74 -3.19 -2.67
N ALA A 123 -0.58 -3.09 -2.89
CA ALA A 123 -1.13 -2.12 -3.83
C ALA A 123 -0.93 -0.67 -3.36
N LEU A 124 -0.90 -0.42 -2.05
CA LEU A 124 -0.56 0.90 -1.50
C LEU A 124 0.90 1.28 -1.81
N LYS A 125 1.84 0.35 -1.63
CA LYS A 125 3.24 0.60 -1.97
C LYS A 125 3.43 0.85 -3.46
N LEU A 126 2.73 0.11 -4.32
CA LEU A 126 2.74 0.36 -5.75
C LEU A 126 2.25 1.78 -6.06
N THR A 127 1.14 2.17 -5.45
CA THR A 127 0.56 3.51 -5.58
C THR A 127 1.54 4.59 -5.14
N GLN A 128 2.13 4.44 -3.96
CA GLN A 128 3.10 5.42 -3.42
C GLN A 128 4.33 5.60 -4.32
N ARG A 129 4.74 4.55 -5.01
CA ARG A 129 5.93 4.57 -5.88
C ARG A 129 5.66 5.08 -7.28
N LEU A 130 4.45 4.92 -7.77
CA LEU A 130 4.06 5.34 -9.12
C LEU A 130 3.49 6.77 -9.16
N LEU A 131 2.84 7.22 -8.08
CA LEU A 131 2.19 8.52 -8.03
C LEU A 131 2.99 9.55 -7.23
N ASP A 132 2.87 10.82 -7.61
CA ASP A 132 3.43 11.93 -6.85
C ASP A 132 2.87 11.95 -5.43
N PRO A 133 3.72 12.12 -4.38
CA PRO A 133 3.27 12.03 -2.99
C PRO A 133 2.32 13.14 -2.55
N VAL A 134 2.24 14.24 -3.28
CA VAL A 134 1.46 15.43 -2.86
C VAL A 134 0.37 15.86 -3.82
N ALA A 135 0.36 15.38 -5.06
CA ALA A 135 -0.59 15.83 -6.08
C ALA A 135 -2.05 15.71 -5.63
N ALA A 136 -2.42 14.58 -5.05
CA ALA A 136 -3.77 14.34 -4.51
C ALA A 136 -3.90 14.75 -3.02
N GLY A 137 -2.81 15.10 -2.36
CA GLY A 137 -2.74 15.41 -0.94
C GLY A 137 -2.26 14.24 -0.07
N ASN A 138 -2.71 13.04 -0.32
CA ASN A 138 -2.27 11.80 0.31
C ASN A 138 -2.60 10.61 -0.61
N HIS A 139 -2.24 9.40 -0.19
CA HIS A 139 -2.51 8.17 -0.94
C HIS A 139 -3.61 7.30 -0.30
N LYS A 140 -4.50 7.89 0.48
CA LYS A 140 -5.70 7.19 0.94
C LYS A 140 -6.58 6.85 -0.26
N LEU A 141 -7.17 5.68 -0.24
CA LEU A 141 -7.93 5.16 -1.38
C LEU A 141 -9.05 6.13 -1.83
N GLN A 142 -9.84 6.65 -0.89
CA GLN A 142 -10.93 7.57 -1.22
C GLN A 142 -10.44 8.94 -1.69
N THR A 143 -9.28 9.40 -1.21
CA THR A 143 -8.65 10.62 -1.72
C THR A 143 -8.29 10.46 -3.20
N LEU A 144 -7.69 9.34 -3.55
CA LEU A 144 -7.32 9.04 -4.94
C LEU A 144 -8.53 8.80 -5.82
N ARG A 145 -9.57 8.13 -5.31
CA ARG A 145 -10.83 7.95 -6.02
C ARG A 145 -11.42 9.31 -6.45
N GLN A 146 -11.48 10.25 -5.54
CA GLN A 146 -11.99 11.60 -5.81
C GLN A 146 -11.08 12.37 -6.77
N PHE A 147 -9.78 12.35 -6.53
CA PHE A 147 -8.79 13.06 -7.34
C PHE A 147 -8.80 12.61 -8.80
N TYR A 148 -8.89 11.30 -9.04
CA TYR A 148 -8.92 10.73 -10.38
C TYR A 148 -10.34 10.55 -10.93
N ARG A 149 -11.36 10.96 -10.20
CA ARG A 149 -12.78 10.86 -10.58
C ARG A 149 -13.19 9.42 -10.91
N LEU A 150 -12.72 8.48 -10.12
CA LEU A 150 -13.11 7.08 -10.22
C LEU A 150 -14.52 6.87 -9.66
N PRO A 151 -15.24 5.83 -10.10
CA PRO A 151 -16.58 5.55 -9.61
C PRO A 151 -16.64 5.37 -8.09
N GLU A 152 -17.73 5.77 -7.49
CA GLU A 152 -18.02 5.45 -6.09
C GLU A 152 -18.61 4.04 -6.01
N ARG A 153 -17.96 3.17 -5.21
CA ARG A 153 -18.30 1.75 -5.09
C ARG A 153 -18.81 1.35 -3.70
N GLY A 154 -19.00 2.31 -2.81
CA GLY A 154 -19.32 2.06 -1.40
C GLY A 154 -18.07 2.07 -0.52
N ALA A 155 -17.61 3.28 -0.18
CA ALA A 155 -16.44 3.47 0.68
C ALA A 155 -16.62 2.75 2.02
N HIS A 156 -15.52 2.13 2.52
CA HIS A 156 -15.48 1.39 3.78
C HIS A 156 -16.38 0.16 3.83
N THR A 157 -16.75 -0.39 2.68
CA THR A 157 -17.20 -1.77 2.56
C THR A 157 -16.11 -2.59 1.89
N ALA A 158 -15.95 -3.85 2.25
CA ALA A 158 -14.83 -4.64 1.73
C ALA A 158 -14.88 -4.77 0.21
N MET A 159 -16.04 -5.09 -0.38
CA MET A 159 -16.15 -5.18 -1.84
C MET A 159 -16.09 -3.82 -2.53
N GLY A 160 -16.63 -2.77 -1.92
CA GLY A 160 -16.51 -1.42 -2.44
C GLY A 160 -15.07 -0.97 -2.53
N ASP A 161 -14.27 -1.26 -1.52
CA ASP A 161 -12.85 -0.95 -1.51
C ASP A 161 -12.05 -1.81 -2.49
N VAL A 162 -12.36 -3.11 -2.61
CA VAL A 162 -11.77 -3.99 -3.64
C VAL A 162 -12.03 -3.43 -5.05
N GLU A 163 -13.28 -3.11 -5.36
CA GLU A 163 -13.66 -2.56 -6.67
C GLU A 163 -12.99 -1.21 -6.95
N THR A 164 -12.85 -0.37 -5.93
CA THR A 164 -12.14 0.92 -6.05
C THR A 164 -10.66 0.72 -6.34
N VAL A 165 -10.02 -0.24 -5.68
CA VAL A 165 -8.61 -0.59 -5.98
C VAL A 165 -8.47 -1.12 -7.41
N ILE A 166 -9.41 -1.93 -7.88
CA ILE A 166 -9.41 -2.40 -9.28
C ILE A 166 -9.50 -1.22 -10.25
N ASP A 167 -10.40 -0.27 -10.00
CA ASP A 167 -10.53 0.95 -10.82
C ASP A 167 -9.23 1.76 -10.82
N LEU A 168 -8.61 1.94 -9.65
CA LEU A 168 -7.34 2.65 -9.51
C LEU A 168 -6.22 1.96 -10.30
N ILE A 169 -6.10 0.65 -10.14
CA ILE A 169 -5.09 -0.15 -10.85
C ILE A 169 -5.30 -0.05 -12.36
N ALA A 170 -6.49 -0.32 -12.83
CA ALA A 170 -6.79 -0.38 -14.27
C ALA A 170 -6.65 0.97 -14.95
N THR A 171 -7.15 2.04 -14.33
CA THR A 171 -7.25 3.36 -14.96
C THR A 171 -5.98 4.20 -14.77
N VAL A 172 -5.36 4.13 -13.60
CA VAL A 172 -4.27 5.03 -13.21
C VAL A 172 -2.92 4.33 -13.15
N LEU A 173 -2.80 3.24 -12.40
CA LEU A 173 -1.50 2.61 -12.13
C LEU A 173 -0.97 1.81 -13.32
N ARG A 174 -1.83 1.08 -14.01
CA ARG A 174 -1.44 0.24 -15.15
C ARG A 174 -0.68 1.02 -16.23
N PRO A 175 -1.19 2.15 -16.76
CA PRO A 175 -0.46 2.90 -17.78
C PRO A 175 0.91 3.37 -17.32
N ILE A 176 1.03 3.80 -16.07
CA ILE A 176 2.29 4.27 -15.49
C ILE A 176 3.26 3.09 -15.30
N ALA A 177 2.78 1.96 -14.81
CA ALA A 177 3.59 0.76 -14.65
C ALA A 177 4.13 0.25 -15.98
N GLU A 178 3.28 0.22 -17.01
CA GLU A 178 3.68 -0.17 -18.38
C GLU A 178 4.74 0.78 -18.94
N ASP A 179 4.55 2.09 -18.79
CA ASP A 179 5.49 3.12 -19.23
C ASP A 179 6.84 3.00 -18.50
N ARG A 180 6.84 2.58 -17.24
CA ARG A 180 8.05 2.31 -16.47
C ARG A 180 8.71 0.95 -16.80
N GLY A 181 8.13 0.15 -17.67
CA GLY A 181 8.68 -1.15 -18.05
C GLY A 181 8.45 -2.26 -17.03
N LEU A 182 7.47 -2.12 -16.14
CA LEU A 182 7.07 -3.19 -15.22
C LEU A 182 6.21 -4.19 -15.98
N LYS A 183 6.83 -5.20 -16.58
CA LYS A 183 6.20 -6.11 -17.55
C LYS A 183 5.83 -7.47 -16.96
N THR A 184 6.51 -7.89 -15.90
CA THR A 184 6.30 -9.19 -15.28
C THR A 184 5.74 -9.05 -13.88
N TRP A 185 5.15 -10.12 -13.37
CA TRP A 185 4.71 -10.18 -11.97
C TRP A 185 5.89 -9.91 -11.02
N GLU A 186 7.03 -10.49 -11.31
CA GLU A 186 8.25 -10.33 -10.53
C GLU A 186 8.74 -8.88 -10.54
N ASP A 187 8.63 -8.18 -11.68
CA ASP A 187 8.97 -6.75 -11.75
C ASP A 187 8.16 -5.93 -10.76
N ILE A 188 6.85 -6.15 -10.70
CA ILE A 188 5.96 -5.43 -9.78
C ILE A 188 6.26 -5.82 -8.33
N PHE A 189 6.42 -7.11 -8.06
CA PHE A 189 6.73 -7.62 -6.72
C PHE A 189 8.02 -6.99 -6.18
N GLU A 190 9.10 -7.06 -6.95
CA GLU A 190 10.40 -6.49 -6.55
C GLU A 190 10.34 -4.96 -6.44
N PHE A 191 9.67 -4.29 -7.36
CA PHE A 191 9.49 -2.84 -7.33
C PHE A 191 8.82 -2.37 -6.03
N THR A 192 7.86 -3.12 -5.51
CA THR A 192 7.19 -2.79 -4.24
C THR A 192 7.97 -3.23 -3.00
N LYS A 193 8.94 -4.14 -3.15
CA LYS A 193 9.82 -4.60 -2.05
C LYS A 193 11.04 -3.72 -1.84
N GLU A 194 11.55 -3.10 -2.88
CA GLU A 194 12.70 -2.22 -2.80
C GLU A 194 12.43 -1.02 -1.90
N ALA A 195 13.46 -0.55 -1.22
CA ALA A 195 13.39 0.69 -0.46
C ALA A 195 13.08 1.85 -1.41
N TYR A 196 12.15 2.70 -1.03
CA TYR A 196 11.71 3.83 -1.84
C TYR A 196 11.57 5.09 -0.99
N TYR A 197 12.17 6.15 -1.48
CA TYR A 197 12.07 7.47 -0.87
C TYR A 197 11.71 8.48 -1.96
N PRO A 198 10.55 9.16 -1.86
CA PRO A 198 10.11 10.05 -2.93
C PRO A 198 11.03 11.27 -3.06
N THR A 199 11.18 11.75 -4.29
CA THR A 199 11.95 12.98 -4.57
C THR A 199 11.33 14.19 -3.87
N ARG A 200 10.00 14.26 -3.84
CA ARG A 200 9.27 15.31 -3.11
C ARG A 200 8.88 14.79 -1.72
N ILE A 201 9.13 15.59 -0.71
CA ILE A 201 8.80 15.25 0.68
C ILE A 201 7.30 15.03 0.82
N ALA A 202 6.93 13.88 1.42
CA ALA A 202 5.54 13.44 1.50
C ALA A 202 4.78 13.99 2.71
N PHE A 203 5.47 14.50 3.73
CA PHE A 203 4.84 14.96 4.98
C PHE A 203 5.67 16.01 5.70
N GLY A 204 5.07 16.63 6.70
CA GLY A 204 5.74 17.56 7.61
C GLY A 204 5.93 18.96 7.03
N LYS A 205 6.81 19.72 7.65
CA LYS A 205 7.05 21.15 7.37
C LYS A 205 7.42 21.43 5.91
N PHE A 206 8.16 20.52 5.27
CA PHE A 206 8.66 20.68 3.93
C PHE A 206 7.90 19.84 2.90
N LYS A 207 6.67 19.42 3.22
CA LYS A 207 5.82 18.64 2.32
C LYS A 207 5.72 19.31 0.95
N GLY A 208 5.95 18.53 -0.10
CA GLY A 208 5.89 18.98 -1.50
C GLY A 208 7.19 19.53 -2.05
N ARG A 209 8.19 19.78 -1.20
CA ARG A 209 9.51 20.25 -1.64
C ARG A 209 10.36 19.09 -2.13
N ASP A 210 11.11 19.31 -3.19
CA ASP A 210 12.17 18.40 -3.63
C ASP A 210 13.27 18.35 -2.56
N TYR A 211 13.68 17.16 -2.10
CA TYR A 211 14.69 17.03 -1.05
C TYR A 211 16.03 17.69 -1.43
N ARG A 212 16.34 17.79 -2.73
CA ARG A 212 17.57 18.41 -3.23
C ARG A 212 17.63 19.92 -2.98
N ASP A 213 16.47 20.55 -2.73
CA ASP A 213 16.43 21.98 -2.33
C ASP A 213 17.19 22.22 -1.01
N ALA A 214 17.34 21.19 -0.19
CA ALA A 214 18.11 21.29 1.06
C ALA A 214 19.61 21.56 0.83
N LEU A 215 20.12 21.38 -0.38
CA LEU A 215 21.50 21.79 -0.73
C LEU A 215 21.72 23.30 -0.53
N ASN A 216 20.67 24.11 -0.70
CA ASN A 216 20.70 25.56 -0.60
C ASN A 216 19.76 26.11 0.49
N ASP A 217 19.29 25.25 1.39
CA ASP A 217 18.38 25.59 2.48
C ASP A 217 18.78 24.85 3.76
N SER A 218 19.49 25.56 4.62
CA SER A 218 20.04 24.97 5.85
C SER A 218 18.95 24.52 6.84
N GLU A 219 17.80 25.19 6.86
CA GLU A 219 16.68 24.81 7.70
C GLU A 219 16.09 23.49 7.23
N PHE A 220 15.97 23.31 5.92
CA PHE A 220 15.50 22.07 5.33
C PHE A 220 16.47 20.91 5.61
N GLU A 221 17.77 21.14 5.43
CA GLU A 221 18.78 20.12 5.75
C GLU A 221 18.75 19.74 7.23
N SER A 222 18.59 20.71 8.13
CA SER A 222 18.45 20.44 9.56
C SER A 222 17.21 19.62 9.88
N TRP A 223 16.10 19.86 9.21
CA TRP A 223 14.88 19.07 9.37
C TRP A 223 15.10 17.62 8.92
N LEU A 224 15.80 17.39 7.81
CA LEU A 224 16.13 16.05 7.34
C LEU A 224 17.05 15.31 8.32
N SER A 225 18.02 16.02 8.91
CA SER A 225 18.89 15.46 9.96
C SER A 225 18.12 15.11 11.22
N TRP A 226 17.18 15.96 11.61
CA TRP A 226 16.29 15.68 12.73
C TRP A 226 15.43 14.45 12.45
N LEU A 227 14.90 14.31 11.24
CA LEU A 227 14.13 13.13 10.81
C LEU A 227 14.97 11.86 10.92
N ALA A 228 16.25 11.90 10.54
CA ALA A 228 17.17 10.77 10.65
C ALA A 228 17.39 10.32 12.11
N SER A 229 17.21 11.20 13.09
CA SER A 229 17.34 10.89 14.53
C SER A 229 16.02 10.47 15.17
N SER A 230 14.93 10.32 14.40
CA SER A 230 13.62 9.93 14.92
C SER A 230 13.65 8.54 15.56
N SER A 231 12.84 8.35 16.60
CA SER A 231 12.58 7.04 17.19
C SER A 231 11.72 6.13 16.30
N ASN A 232 10.99 6.71 15.34
CA ASN A 232 10.25 5.97 14.34
C ASN A 232 11.22 5.45 13.28
N GLU A 233 11.32 4.12 13.13
CA GLU A 233 12.27 3.47 12.24
C GLU A 233 12.13 3.94 10.78
N ARG A 234 10.92 4.02 10.26
CA ARG A 234 10.66 4.46 8.87
C ARG A 234 11.14 5.89 8.64
N SER A 235 10.82 6.79 9.56
CA SER A 235 11.25 8.19 9.49
C SER A 235 12.77 8.32 9.59
N SER A 236 13.38 7.55 10.48
CA SER A 236 14.84 7.53 10.65
C SER A 236 15.56 7.05 9.38
N LEU A 237 15.12 5.95 8.79
CA LEU A 237 15.67 5.43 7.53
C LEU A 237 15.50 6.42 6.38
N MET A 238 14.35 7.06 6.28
CA MET A 238 14.06 8.07 5.26
C MET A 238 14.99 9.28 5.39
N GLY A 239 15.09 9.84 6.60
CA GLY A 239 15.99 10.98 6.86
C GLY A 239 17.44 10.64 6.56
N ALA A 240 17.91 9.47 6.98
CA ALA A 240 19.26 8.99 6.70
C ALA A 240 19.52 8.86 5.19
N TRP A 241 18.55 8.35 4.44
CA TRP A 241 18.68 8.24 2.98
C TRP A 241 18.81 9.61 2.31
N TYR A 242 17.95 10.57 2.67
CA TYR A 242 18.01 11.92 2.12
C TYR A 242 19.34 12.59 2.42
N ILE A 243 19.80 12.53 3.67
CA ILE A 243 21.09 13.11 4.08
C ILE A 243 22.24 12.46 3.32
N SER A 244 22.27 11.15 3.19
CA SER A 244 23.30 10.42 2.44
C SER A 244 23.33 10.86 0.96
N ASN A 245 22.18 11.03 0.34
CA ASN A 245 22.09 11.48 -1.05
C ASN A 245 22.51 12.95 -1.21
N LEU A 246 22.17 13.82 -0.26
CA LEU A 246 22.67 15.21 -0.27
C LEU A 246 24.18 15.26 -0.18
N THR A 247 24.79 14.44 0.64
CA THR A 247 26.25 14.33 0.75
C THR A 247 26.88 13.93 -0.58
N LYS A 248 26.33 12.93 -1.26
CA LYS A 248 26.79 12.50 -2.59
C LYS A 248 26.66 13.61 -3.62
N LEU A 249 25.57 14.36 -3.61
CA LEU A 249 25.35 15.48 -4.52
C LEU A 249 26.37 16.62 -4.28
N LYS A 250 26.67 16.93 -3.01
CA LYS A 250 27.69 17.92 -2.64
C LYS A 250 29.06 17.51 -3.16
N GLU A 251 29.45 16.26 -2.98
CA GLU A 251 30.73 15.71 -3.47
C GLU A 251 30.82 15.82 -4.99
N GLN A 252 29.73 15.49 -5.71
CA GLN A 252 29.70 15.59 -7.16
C GLN A 252 29.82 17.03 -7.65
N GLN A 253 29.16 17.98 -6.99
CA GLN A 253 29.29 19.41 -7.30
C GLN A 253 30.74 19.89 -7.12
N THR A 254 31.40 19.48 -6.06
CA THR A 254 32.78 19.81 -5.79
C THR A 254 33.72 19.27 -6.88
N LEU A 255 33.51 18.01 -7.31
CA LEU A 255 34.27 17.40 -8.40
C LEU A 255 34.08 18.13 -9.74
N ASN A 256 32.85 18.49 -10.06
CA ASN A 256 32.51 19.20 -11.30
C ASN A 256 33.16 20.62 -11.31
N ALA A 257 33.11 21.33 -10.21
CA ALA A 257 33.76 22.63 -10.05
C ALA A 257 35.26 22.52 -10.22
N SER A 258 35.91 21.50 -9.65
CA SER A 258 37.34 21.24 -9.80
C SER A 258 37.73 20.95 -11.26
N LYS A 259 36.92 20.17 -11.99
CA LYS A 259 37.13 19.88 -13.42
C LYS A 259 37.03 21.13 -14.30
N GLN A 260 36.01 21.96 -14.03
CA GLN A 260 35.85 23.24 -14.76
C GLN A 260 36.98 24.21 -14.51
N GLY A 261 37.43 24.33 -13.26
CA GLY A 261 38.57 25.15 -12.91
C GLY A 261 39.90 24.73 -13.63
N LYS A 262 40.12 23.42 -13.77
CA LYS A 262 41.28 22.88 -14.52
C LYS A 262 41.15 23.12 -16.02
N ALA A 263 39.95 23.03 -16.61
CA ALA A 263 39.71 23.30 -18.02
C ALA A 263 39.95 24.79 -18.36
N GLN A 264 39.58 25.72 -17.48
CA GLN A 264 39.80 27.16 -17.67
C GLN A 264 41.27 27.59 -17.46
N ALA A 265 42.05 26.83 -16.71
CA ALA A 265 43.45 27.10 -16.47
C ALA A 265 44.39 26.61 -17.61
N THR A 266 43.88 25.86 -18.58
CA THR A 266 44.63 25.33 -19.73
C THR A 266 44.39 26.09 -21.04
N ASP A 267 43.49 27.06 -21.07
CA ASP A 267 43.27 28.02 -22.16
C ASP A 267 43.95 29.35 -21.87
#